data_cbac018199a80625faa711ff9f61f0d8
#
_entry.id   cbac018199a80625faa711ff9f61f0d8
#
_cell.length_a   1.000
_cell.length_b   1.000
_cell.length_c   1.000
_cell.angle_alpha   90.00
_cell.angle_beta   90.00
_cell.angle_gamma   90.00
#
_symmetry.space_group_name_H-M   'P 1'
#
loop_
_entity.id
_entity.type
_entity.pdbx_description
1 polymer ?
#
loop_
_entity_poly.entity_id
_entity_poly.type
_entity_poly.pdbx_seq_one_letter_code
_entity_poly.pdbx_strand_id
1 'polypeptide(L)'
;MDFDPVSHNMWITENGPDTYDEINIVRPGFNSGWHKVIGPISRNNATIDELVIFDGAKYEDPVFSWYATIGVTDIEFFDSEKLGEKYENNVFVGDINNGNLYFFEVNEERTGLVFHDSRLSDLVADPVQDDEQPEITSILLGEGFGRITDIETGPDGFLYILTYEDGKIYRIVNNSGG
;
A
#
# COMPACT_ATOMS: atom_id res chain seq x y z
N MET A 1 -2.56 -9.41 0.14
CA MET A 1 -3.98 -8.98 0.26
C MET A 1 -4.45 -9.20 1.67
N ASP A 2 -5.28 -8.29 2.17
CA ASP A 2 -5.84 -8.42 3.51
C ASP A 2 -7.24 -7.79 3.60
N PHE A 3 -7.95 -8.08 4.68
CA PHE A 3 -9.29 -7.56 4.95
C PHE A 3 -9.25 -6.51 6.06
N ASP A 4 -9.77 -5.33 5.77
CA ASP A 4 -9.94 -4.29 6.76
C ASP A 4 -10.78 -4.82 7.95
N PRO A 5 -10.26 -4.84 9.17
CA PRO A 5 -10.95 -5.42 10.33
C PRO A 5 -12.23 -4.65 10.72
N VAL A 6 -12.39 -3.40 10.25
CA VAL A 6 -13.52 -2.53 10.57
C VAL A 6 -14.62 -2.63 9.52
N SER A 7 -14.28 -2.47 8.23
CA SER A 7 -15.26 -2.45 7.14
C SER A 7 -15.46 -3.82 6.47
N HIS A 8 -14.53 -4.75 6.67
CA HIS A 8 -14.43 -6.05 6.00
C HIS A 8 -14.24 -5.95 4.48
N ASN A 9 -13.86 -4.79 3.97
CA ASN A 9 -13.44 -4.64 2.58
C ASN A 9 -12.09 -5.34 2.37
N MET A 10 -11.95 -6.00 1.22
CA MET A 10 -10.67 -6.57 0.81
C MET A 10 -9.79 -5.50 0.19
N TRP A 11 -8.54 -5.44 0.63
CA TRP A 11 -7.50 -4.58 0.05
C TRP A 11 -6.41 -5.45 -0.56
N ILE A 12 -5.88 -5.01 -1.69
CA ILE A 12 -4.81 -5.72 -2.40
C ILE A 12 -3.71 -4.77 -2.83
N THR A 13 -2.53 -5.33 -3.03
CA THR A 13 -1.44 -4.71 -3.79
C THR A 13 -1.43 -5.26 -5.20
N GLU A 14 -1.10 -4.42 -6.19
CA GLU A 14 -0.95 -4.81 -7.59
C GLU A 14 0.36 -4.24 -8.13
N ASN A 15 1.18 -5.09 -8.75
CA ASN A 15 2.46 -4.67 -9.33
C ASN A 15 2.26 -4.23 -10.78
N GLY A 16 2.74 -3.04 -11.11
CA GLY A 16 2.85 -2.59 -12.50
C GLY A 16 4.03 -3.25 -13.23
N PRO A 17 4.01 -3.29 -14.57
CA PRO A 17 5.10 -3.89 -15.35
C PRO A 17 6.35 -3.02 -15.39
N ASP A 18 6.20 -1.71 -15.54
CA ASP A 18 7.29 -0.73 -15.67
C ASP A 18 7.04 0.53 -14.84
N THR A 19 5.76 0.85 -14.61
CA THR A 19 5.32 1.99 -13.80
C THR A 19 4.10 1.60 -13.00
N TYR A 20 3.86 2.32 -11.92
CA TYR A 20 2.74 2.22 -11.01
C TYR A 20 2.56 0.84 -10.36
N ASP A 21 3.05 0.72 -9.15
CA ASP A 21 2.51 -0.25 -8.21
C ASP A 21 1.33 0.39 -7.47
N GLU A 22 0.36 -0.41 -7.04
CA GLU A 22 -0.93 0.10 -6.58
C GLU A 22 -1.39 -0.53 -5.26
N ILE A 23 -2.21 0.23 -4.52
CA ILE A 23 -3.11 -0.29 -3.49
C ILE A 23 -4.53 -0.11 -3.99
N ASN A 24 -5.31 -1.18 -3.98
CA ASN A 24 -6.68 -1.21 -4.46
C ASN A 24 -7.64 -1.73 -3.38
N ILE A 25 -8.86 -1.17 -3.32
CA ILE A 25 -9.98 -1.71 -2.54
C ILE A 25 -10.84 -2.54 -3.49
N VAL A 26 -10.96 -3.84 -3.21
CA VAL A 26 -11.68 -4.76 -4.07
C VAL A 26 -13.11 -4.96 -3.58
N ARG A 27 -14.07 -4.53 -4.40
CA ARG A 27 -15.49 -4.74 -4.19
C ARG A 27 -16.05 -5.71 -5.24
N PRO A 28 -17.22 -6.30 -5.04
CA PRO A 28 -17.84 -7.11 -6.09
C PRO A 28 -17.93 -6.36 -7.41
N GLY A 29 -17.36 -6.94 -8.47
CA GLY A 29 -17.28 -6.30 -9.78
C GLY A 29 -16.10 -5.35 -9.99
N PHE A 30 -15.16 -5.26 -9.05
CA PHE A 30 -13.94 -4.47 -9.19
C PHE A 30 -13.16 -4.82 -10.46
N ASN A 31 -12.68 -3.78 -11.15
CA ASN A 31 -11.82 -3.88 -12.31
C ASN A 31 -10.77 -2.78 -12.24
N SER A 32 -9.50 -3.15 -12.01
CA SER A 32 -8.37 -2.21 -11.97
C SER A 32 -8.01 -1.63 -13.34
N GLY A 33 -8.58 -2.19 -14.42
CA GLY A 33 -8.24 -1.79 -15.78
C GLY A 33 -7.03 -2.50 -16.39
N TRP A 34 -6.42 -3.39 -15.62
CA TRP A 34 -5.26 -4.17 -16.07
C TRP A 34 -5.56 -4.89 -17.38
N HIS A 35 -4.67 -4.88 -18.35
CA HIS A 35 -3.34 -4.19 -18.40
C HIS A 35 -3.40 -2.90 -19.21
N LYS A 36 -4.59 -2.42 -19.53
CA LYS A 36 -4.81 -1.26 -20.38
C LYS A 36 -4.59 0.05 -19.62
N VAL A 37 -5.00 0.08 -18.37
CA VAL A 37 -4.75 1.16 -17.41
C VAL A 37 -3.82 0.62 -16.33
N ILE A 38 -2.81 1.39 -15.96
CA ILE A 38 -1.83 1.12 -14.93
C ILE A 38 -1.66 2.43 -14.15
N GLY A 39 -1.90 2.41 -12.84
CA GLY A 39 -2.05 3.63 -12.07
C GLY A 39 -3.40 4.33 -12.31
N PRO A 40 -3.60 5.54 -11.78
CA PRO A 40 -4.86 6.27 -11.96
C PRO A 40 -5.17 6.53 -13.42
N ILE A 41 -6.43 6.38 -13.83
CA ILE A 41 -6.84 6.59 -15.24
C ILE A 41 -6.52 7.99 -15.75
N SER A 42 -6.52 8.98 -14.85
CA SER A 42 -6.15 10.37 -15.18
C SER A 42 -4.70 10.53 -15.63
N ARG A 43 -3.84 9.58 -15.30
CA ARG A 43 -2.42 9.54 -15.69
C ARG A 43 -2.18 8.66 -16.93
N ASN A 44 -3.22 8.07 -17.51
CA ASN A 44 -3.18 7.20 -18.69
C ASN A 44 -3.74 7.88 -19.94
N ASN A 45 -3.34 7.37 -21.11
CA ASN A 45 -3.93 7.77 -22.39
C ASN A 45 -5.19 6.96 -22.75
N ALA A 46 -5.55 5.98 -21.90
CA ALA A 46 -6.71 5.13 -22.09
C ALA A 46 -7.99 5.79 -21.52
N THR A 47 -9.13 5.36 -22.03
CA THR A 47 -10.44 5.75 -21.53
C THR A 47 -11.19 4.52 -20.99
N ILE A 48 -12.18 4.72 -20.15
CA ILE A 48 -13.01 3.63 -19.59
C ILE A 48 -13.66 2.80 -20.70
N ASP A 49 -14.04 3.43 -21.80
CA ASP A 49 -14.69 2.76 -22.95
C ASP A 49 -13.75 1.76 -23.67
N GLU A 50 -12.46 1.87 -23.47
CA GLU A 50 -11.46 0.95 -24.03
C GLU A 50 -11.19 -0.29 -23.14
N LEU A 51 -11.75 -0.30 -21.92
CA LEU A 51 -11.57 -1.41 -20.99
C LEU A 51 -12.51 -2.57 -21.35
N VAL A 52 -12.05 -3.78 -21.03
CA VAL A 52 -12.93 -4.96 -21.07
C VAL A 52 -13.74 -4.98 -19.79
N ILE A 53 -15.01 -4.57 -19.89
CA ILE A 53 -15.94 -4.53 -18.78
C ILE A 53 -16.94 -5.68 -18.93
N PHE A 54 -16.89 -6.67 -18.03
CA PHE A 54 -17.90 -7.72 -17.95
C PHE A 54 -19.18 -7.18 -17.28
N ASP A 55 -20.30 -7.87 -17.51
CA ASP A 55 -21.57 -7.49 -16.88
C ASP A 55 -21.45 -7.44 -15.36
N GLY A 56 -21.84 -6.32 -14.79
CA GLY A 56 -21.71 -6.03 -13.36
C GLY A 56 -20.31 -5.57 -12.92
N ALA A 57 -19.31 -5.52 -13.80
CA ALA A 57 -18.01 -4.97 -13.48
C ALA A 57 -17.96 -3.45 -13.63
N LYS A 58 -17.11 -2.82 -12.82
CA LYS A 58 -16.88 -1.38 -12.83
C LYS A 58 -15.40 -1.08 -12.61
N TYR A 59 -14.86 -0.19 -13.43
CA TYR A 59 -13.52 0.33 -13.20
C TYR A 59 -13.51 1.18 -11.92
N GLU A 60 -12.49 0.98 -11.10
CA GLU A 60 -12.18 1.82 -9.93
C GLU A 60 -10.70 2.16 -9.94
N ASP A 61 -10.37 3.45 -9.75
CA ASP A 61 -8.99 3.91 -9.58
C ASP A 61 -8.37 3.33 -8.30
N PRO A 62 -7.02 3.13 -8.28
CA PRO A 62 -6.32 2.77 -7.06
C PRO A 62 -6.50 3.84 -5.98
N VAL A 63 -6.50 3.42 -4.72
CA VAL A 63 -6.53 4.35 -3.58
C VAL A 63 -5.16 4.98 -3.31
N PHE A 64 -4.11 4.37 -3.87
CA PHE A 64 -2.76 4.92 -3.89
C PHE A 64 -1.90 4.21 -4.94
N SER A 65 -0.92 4.94 -5.48
CA SER A 65 0.05 4.38 -6.42
C SER A 65 1.46 4.92 -6.18
N TRP A 66 2.45 4.08 -6.41
CA TRP A 66 3.84 4.51 -6.60
C TRP A 66 4.13 4.60 -8.10
N TYR A 67 4.51 5.78 -8.61
CA TYR A 67 4.86 5.91 -10.02
C TYR A 67 6.04 5.01 -10.42
N ALA A 68 7.12 5.04 -9.64
CA ALA A 68 8.23 4.11 -9.80
C ALA A 68 7.87 2.79 -9.11
N THR A 69 7.94 1.68 -9.84
CA THR A 69 7.64 0.35 -9.27
C THR A 69 8.63 0.00 -8.16
N ILE A 70 8.11 -0.26 -6.99
CA ILE A 70 8.86 -0.67 -5.81
C ILE A 70 8.80 -2.19 -5.56
N GLY A 71 7.95 -2.89 -6.34
CA GLY A 71 7.68 -4.30 -6.13
C GLY A 71 6.90 -4.52 -4.84
N VAL A 72 5.70 -3.94 -4.75
CA VAL A 72 4.82 -4.16 -3.60
C VAL A 72 4.58 -5.65 -3.40
N THR A 73 4.70 -6.12 -2.17
CA THR A 73 4.55 -7.54 -1.84
C THR A 73 3.30 -7.78 -1.02
N ASP A 74 3.34 -7.40 0.23
CA ASP A 74 2.26 -7.68 1.14
C ASP A 74 1.60 -6.40 1.66
N ILE A 75 0.37 -6.54 2.10
CA ILE A 75 -0.46 -5.53 2.73
C ILE A 75 -1.13 -6.16 3.94
N GLU A 76 -0.98 -5.53 5.09
CA GLU A 76 -1.47 -6.02 6.38
C GLU A 76 -2.20 -4.91 7.12
N PHE A 77 -3.41 -5.18 7.57
CA PHE A 77 -4.12 -4.35 8.53
C PHE A 77 -3.69 -4.73 9.95
N PHE A 78 -3.06 -3.80 10.64
CA PHE A 78 -2.61 -4.05 12.00
C PHE A 78 -3.77 -3.96 13.00
N ASP A 79 -4.32 -5.10 13.39
CA ASP A 79 -5.49 -5.21 14.27
C ASP A 79 -5.14 -5.29 15.77
N SER A 80 -4.11 -4.56 16.18
CA SER A 80 -3.59 -4.62 17.55
C SER A 80 -3.20 -3.24 18.10
N GLU A 81 -3.36 -3.06 19.42
CA GLU A 81 -2.94 -1.85 20.15
C GLU A 81 -1.43 -1.84 20.52
N LYS A 82 -0.69 -2.92 20.23
CA LYS A 82 0.70 -3.10 20.72
C LYS A 82 1.69 -2.06 20.22
N LEU A 83 1.48 -1.48 19.05
CA LEU A 83 2.30 -0.39 18.50
C LEU A 83 1.75 0.99 18.89
N GLY A 84 0.55 1.06 19.48
CA GLY A 84 -0.16 2.27 19.86
C GLY A 84 -1.33 2.60 18.93
N GLU A 85 -2.27 3.40 19.43
CA GLU A 85 -3.54 3.75 18.77
C GLU A 85 -3.37 4.25 17.33
N LYS A 86 -2.27 4.97 17.03
CA LYS A 86 -1.98 5.48 15.70
C LYS A 86 -1.93 4.37 14.64
N TYR A 87 -1.50 3.19 15.00
CA TYR A 87 -1.26 2.08 14.08
C TYR A 87 -2.43 1.10 14.00
N GLU A 88 -3.27 1.09 15.03
CA GLU A 88 -4.41 0.17 15.12
C GLU A 88 -5.40 0.38 13.98
N ASN A 89 -5.81 -0.72 13.34
CA ASN A 89 -6.72 -0.75 12.19
C ASN A 89 -6.25 0.07 10.98
N ASN A 90 -4.95 0.33 10.88
CA ASN A 90 -4.31 0.99 9.76
C ASN A 90 -3.41 0.03 8.98
N VAL A 91 -2.92 0.46 7.82
CA VAL A 91 -2.31 -0.41 6.82
C VAL A 91 -0.79 -0.30 6.80
N PHE A 92 -0.14 -1.45 6.77
CA PHE A 92 1.29 -1.58 6.46
C PHE A 92 1.46 -2.24 5.09
N VAL A 93 2.45 -1.78 4.33
CA VAL A 93 2.81 -2.35 3.02
C VAL A 93 4.31 -2.54 2.96
N GLY A 94 4.73 -3.69 2.43
CA GLY A 94 6.14 -4.00 2.21
C GLY A 94 6.52 -3.97 0.73
N ASP A 95 7.80 -3.72 0.45
CA ASP A 95 8.35 -3.84 -0.89
C ASP A 95 9.54 -4.81 -0.95
N ILE A 96 9.72 -5.42 -2.13
CA ILE A 96 10.81 -6.36 -2.38
C ILE A 96 12.05 -5.70 -3.00
N ASN A 97 11.88 -4.55 -3.67
CA ASN A 97 12.99 -3.93 -4.40
C ASN A 97 13.91 -3.12 -3.48
N ASN A 98 13.34 -2.40 -2.52
CA ASN A 98 14.07 -1.49 -1.64
C ASN A 98 14.15 -2.00 -0.19
N GLY A 99 13.28 -2.93 0.21
CA GLY A 99 13.18 -3.43 1.58
C GLY A 99 12.62 -2.38 2.54
N ASN A 100 11.65 -1.62 2.08
CA ASN A 100 10.98 -0.58 2.83
C ASN A 100 9.65 -1.08 3.39
N LEU A 101 9.32 -0.59 4.57
CA LEU A 101 8.02 -0.72 5.21
C LEU A 101 7.31 0.63 5.15
N TYR A 102 6.15 0.64 4.52
CA TYR A 102 5.28 1.82 4.43
C TYR A 102 4.12 1.71 5.41
N PHE A 103 3.63 2.86 5.86
CA PHE A 103 2.50 2.98 6.77
C PHE A 103 1.50 3.99 6.21
N PHE A 104 0.22 3.62 6.22
CA PHE A 104 -0.88 4.44 5.77
C PHE A 104 -2.01 4.50 6.80
N GLU A 105 -2.49 5.70 7.06
CA GLU A 105 -3.70 5.92 7.82
C GLU A 105 -4.92 5.75 6.91
N VAL A 106 -5.88 4.95 7.31
CA VAL A 106 -7.14 4.75 6.59
C VAL A 106 -8.17 5.75 7.06
N ASN A 107 -8.93 6.36 6.14
CA ASN A 107 -9.94 7.35 6.48
C ASN A 107 -11.09 6.75 7.31
N GLU A 108 -11.89 7.60 7.98
CA GLU A 108 -12.99 7.17 8.85
C GLU A 108 -14.04 6.34 8.09
N GLU A 109 -14.29 6.66 6.82
CA GLU A 109 -15.23 5.95 5.96
C GLU A 109 -14.68 4.60 5.47
N ARG A 110 -13.42 4.29 5.74
CA ARG A 110 -12.73 3.07 5.29
C ARG A 110 -12.76 2.86 3.78
N THR A 111 -12.68 3.95 3.03
CA THR A 111 -12.77 3.96 1.56
C THR A 111 -11.54 4.54 0.87
N GLY A 112 -10.51 4.88 1.62
CA GLY A 112 -9.28 5.48 1.11
C GLY A 112 -8.29 5.79 2.22
N LEU A 113 -7.22 6.46 1.86
CA LEU A 113 -6.08 6.79 2.71
C LEU A 113 -6.07 8.28 3.08
N VAL A 114 -5.45 8.60 4.21
CA VAL A 114 -5.24 9.99 4.68
C VAL A 114 -3.78 10.35 4.48
N PHE A 115 -3.52 11.47 3.81
CA PHE A 115 -2.17 11.99 3.64
C PHE A 115 -2.03 13.36 4.29
N HIS A 116 -0.96 13.53 5.09
CA HIS A 116 -0.61 14.80 5.71
C HIS A 116 0.36 15.63 4.85
N ASP A 117 1.01 14.98 3.88
CA ASP A 117 1.82 15.63 2.86
C ASP A 117 0.95 15.99 1.66
N SER A 118 0.84 17.29 1.37
CA SER A 118 0.02 17.79 0.27
C SER A 118 0.48 17.32 -1.11
N ARG A 119 1.72 16.89 -1.25
CA ARG A 119 2.26 16.34 -2.50
C ARG A 119 1.58 15.03 -2.89
N LEU A 120 1.15 14.24 -1.89
CA LEU A 120 0.40 12.99 -2.10
C LEU A 120 -1.11 13.19 -2.27
N SER A 121 -1.57 14.45 -2.43
CA SER A 121 -3.02 14.75 -2.57
C SER A 121 -3.64 14.19 -3.85
N ASP A 122 -2.85 13.86 -4.85
CA ASP A 122 -3.29 13.21 -6.08
C ASP A 122 -3.20 11.67 -6.02
N LEU A 123 -2.88 11.12 -4.83
CA LEU A 123 -2.79 9.69 -4.52
C LEU A 123 -1.67 8.95 -5.29
N VAL A 124 -0.63 9.69 -5.69
CA VAL A 124 0.53 9.13 -6.38
C VAL A 124 1.81 9.61 -5.70
N ALA A 125 2.72 8.68 -5.42
CA ALA A 125 4.09 9.03 -5.08
C ALA A 125 4.92 9.15 -6.36
N ASP A 126 5.17 10.39 -6.79
CA ASP A 126 5.96 10.69 -7.97
C ASP A 126 7.48 10.62 -7.68
N PRO A 127 8.30 10.38 -8.72
CA PRO A 127 9.74 10.44 -8.58
C PRO A 127 10.21 11.87 -8.31
N VAL A 128 11.25 11.98 -7.49
CA VAL A 128 11.84 13.27 -7.10
C VAL A 128 12.33 14.06 -8.31
N GLN A 129 12.00 15.33 -8.35
CA GLN A 129 12.67 16.30 -9.22
C GLN A 129 13.64 17.13 -8.36
N ASP A 130 14.94 17.13 -8.76
CA ASP A 130 16.03 17.97 -8.23
C ASP A 130 15.94 18.40 -6.74
N ASP A 131 16.83 17.91 -5.91
CA ASP A 131 17.10 18.32 -4.50
C ASP A 131 15.89 18.25 -3.51
N GLU A 132 14.73 17.81 -3.91
CA GLU A 132 13.58 17.64 -3.02
C GLU A 132 13.62 16.28 -2.29
N GLN A 133 13.02 16.25 -1.09
CA GLN A 133 12.82 14.98 -0.38
C GLN A 133 11.80 14.12 -1.15
N PRO A 134 12.06 12.81 -1.32
CA PRO A 134 11.11 11.92 -1.96
C PRO A 134 9.73 11.97 -1.28
N GLU A 135 8.66 11.99 -2.08
CA GLU A 135 7.28 11.99 -1.56
C GLU A 135 6.99 10.78 -0.68
N ILE A 136 7.58 9.63 -1.01
CA ILE A 136 7.49 8.39 -0.21
C ILE A 136 8.00 8.55 1.22
N THR A 137 8.83 9.57 1.51
CA THR A 137 9.38 9.78 2.86
C THR A 137 8.28 10.01 3.90
N SER A 138 7.16 10.59 3.51
CA SER A 138 6.05 10.88 4.42
C SER A 138 5.24 9.64 4.83
N ILE A 139 5.33 8.57 4.05
CA ILE A 139 4.66 7.29 4.29
C ILE A 139 5.65 6.18 4.67
N LEU A 140 6.96 6.45 4.64
CA LEU A 140 8.00 5.50 4.99
C LEU A 140 8.09 5.37 6.51
N LEU A 141 7.83 4.16 7.02
CA LEU A 141 7.98 3.86 8.45
C LEU A 141 9.35 3.30 8.79
N GLY A 142 9.92 2.50 7.91
CA GLY A 142 11.23 1.89 8.11
C GLY A 142 11.87 1.43 6.82
N GLU A 143 13.19 1.30 6.83
CA GLU A 143 13.99 0.93 5.67
C GLU A 143 15.08 -0.09 6.03
N GLY A 144 15.63 -0.74 5.01
CA GLY A 144 16.78 -1.65 5.20
C GLY A 144 16.43 -3.01 5.78
N PHE A 145 15.17 -3.43 5.69
CA PHE A 145 14.78 -4.79 6.11
C PHE A 145 15.34 -5.89 5.21
N GLY A 146 15.75 -5.55 3.99
CA GLY A 146 15.99 -6.48 2.90
C GLY A 146 14.69 -6.69 2.10
N ARG A 147 14.62 -7.72 1.27
CA ARG A 147 13.46 -7.97 0.41
C ARG A 147 12.27 -8.46 1.23
N ILE A 148 11.35 -7.56 1.56
CA ILE A 148 10.13 -7.91 2.30
C ILE A 148 9.25 -8.78 1.41
N THR A 149 8.74 -9.88 1.97
CA THR A 149 7.86 -10.81 1.24
C THR A 149 6.53 -11.04 1.95
N ASP A 150 6.48 -10.75 3.25
CA ASP A 150 5.30 -11.02 4.07
C ASP A 150 5.30 -10.13 5.31
N ILE A 151 4.13 -9.69 5.72
CA ILE A 151 3.90 -8.90 6.93
C ILE A 151 2.68 -9.49 7.62
N GLU A 152 2.77 -9.72 8.93
CA GLU A 152 1.69 -10.38 9.66
C GLU A 152 1.60 -9.86 11.09
N THR A 153 0.42 -9.64 11.59
CA THR A 153 0.16 -9.41 13.01
C THR A 153 0.25 -10.73 13.77
N GLY A 154 1.28 -10.88 14.56
CA GLY A 154 1.53 -12.12 15.30
C GLY A 154 0.56 -12.35 16.44
N PRO A 155 0.50 -13.58 16.99
CA PRO A 155 -0.42 -13.93 18.08
C PRO A 155 -0.13 -13.20 19.40
N ASP A 156 1.01 -12.55 19.52
CA ASP A 156 1.37 -11.67 20.63
C ASP A 156 0.98 -10.20 20.39
N GLY A 157 0.37 -9.93 19.20
CA GLY A 157 -0.11 -8.62 18.79
C GLY A 157 0.95 -7.68 18.25
N PHE A 158 2.19 -8.13 18.02
CA PHE A 158 3.22 -7.33 17.35
C PHE A 158 3.25 -7.60 15.86
N LEU A 159 3.72 -6.62 15.10
CA LEU A 159 3.91 -6.74 13.66
C LEU A 159 5.21 -7.51 13.36
N TYR A 160 5.11 -8.52 12.51
CA TYR A 160 6.23 -9.32 12.04
C TYR A 160 6.47 -9.07 10.55
N ILE A 161 7.72 -9.02 10.16
CA ILE A 161 8.15 -8.81 8.77
C ILE A 161 9.07 -9.95 8.38
N LEU A 162 8.69 -10.71 7.36
CA LEU A 162 9.50 -11.75 6.77
C LEU A 162 10.27 -11.20 5.57
N THR A 163 11.57 -11.50 5.50
CA THR A 163 12.43 -11.07 4.39
C THR A 163 13.07 -12.25 3.67
N TYR A 164 13.13 -12.15 2.34
CA TYR A 164 13.64 -13.21 1.47
C TYR A 164 15.17 -13.28 1.47
N GLU A 165 15.85 -12.13 1.31
CA GLU A 165 17.28 -12.10 1.01
C GLU A 165 18.15 -12.70 2.14
N ASP A 166 17.86 -12.27 3.36
CA ASP A 166 18.59 -12.70 4.56
C ASP A 166 17.92 -13.85 5.31
N GLY A 167 16.70 -14.24 4.92
CA GLY A 167 15.90 -15.25 5.62
C GLY A 167 15.61 -14.85 7.07
N LYS A 168 15.35 -13.58 7.33
CA LYS A 168 15.09 -13.03 8.66
C LYS A 168 13.60 -12.81 8.89
N ILE A 169 13.23 -12.88 10.15
CA ILE A 169 11.94 -12.39 10.66
C ILE A 169 12.26 -11.26 11.65
N TYR A 170 11.75 -10.08 11.37
CA TYR A 170 11.80 -8.95 12.27
C TYR A 170 10.50 -8.86 13.06
N ARG A 171 10.57 -8.41 14.30
CA ARG A 171 9.42 -8.04 15.10
C ARG A 171 9.50 -6.56 15.42
N ILE A 172 8.48 -5.81 15.02
CA ILE A 172 8.37 -4.38 15.31
C ILE A 172 7.82 -4.22 16.71
N VAL A 173 8.50 -3.41 17.51
CA VAL A 173 8.12 -3.12 18.89
C VAL A 173 8.12 -1.62 19.14
N ASN A 174 7.20 -1.17 19.99
CA ASN A 174 7.20 0.23 20.41
C ASN A 174 8.32 0.43 21.46
N ASN A 175 9.25 1.33 21.20
CA ASN A 175 10.33 1.71 22.14
C ASN A 175 9.84 2.73 23.19
N SER A 176 8.66 2.54 23.77
CA SER A 176 8.19 3.34 24.88
C SER A 176 8.86 2.87 26.18
N GLY A 177 10.12 3.28 26.41
CA GLY A 177 10.81 2.96 27.66
C GLY A 177 12.32 3.12 27.61
N GLY A 178 12.80 4.32 27.59
CA GLY A 178 14.16 4.72 27.94
C GLY A 178 14.10 5.97 28.80
#